data_b6ae7729c2a362621ef86a5449b7def9
#
_entry.id   b6ae7729c2a362621ef86a5449b7def9
#
_cell.length_a   1.000
_cell.length_b   1.000
_cell.length_c   1.000
_cell.angle_alpha   90.00
_cell.angle_beta   90.00
_cell.angle_gamma   90.00
#
_symmetry.space_group_name_H-M   'P 1'
#
loop_
_entity.id
_entity.type
_entity.pdbx_description
1 polymer ?
#
loop_
_entity_poly.entity_id
_entity_poly.type
_entity_poly.pdbx_seq_one_letter_code
_entity_poly.pdbx_strand_id
1 'polypeptide(L)'
;MTTEVKAVTPTYSEAFQSGVREEMNRNKKIFIIGTDLVERGGHFAQVKGIAQEFGLKQVRDAPISEAAMIAAGMGAAMYGCHPIVDLNFIDFSLGAMDEIINQAAKIRFMFDRPVPLVIRATSGVALGGAHHCNSLESFFAHTAGLSLGAYRWAFSCSSFNSYGCEGSN
;
A
#
# COMPACT_ATOMS: atom_id res chain seq x y z
N MET A 1 5.35 -39.32 21.61
CA MET A 1 5.91 -38.67 20.41
C MET A 1 5.19 -37.33 20.24
N THR A 2 5.77 -36.26 20.75
CA THR A 2 5.25 -34.90 20.57
C THR A 2 5.76 -34.41 19.22
N THR A 3 4.87 -34.34 18.24
CA THR A 3 5.16 -33.68 16.94
C THR A 3 5.34 -32.19 17.19
N GLU A 4 6.58 -31.72 17.20
CA GLU A 4 6.86 -30.27 17.11
C GLU A 4 6.28 -29.75 15.81
N VAL A 5 5.20 -28.98 15.91
CA VAL A 5 4.70 -28.19 14.80
C VAL A 5 5.73 -27.08 14.58
N LYS A 6 6.61 -27.26 13.60
CA LYS A 6 7.49 -26.17 13.13
C LYS A 6 6.60 -25.03 12.67
N ALA A 7 6.58 -23.94 13.41
CA ALA A 7 5.92 -22.71 12.98
C ALA A 7 6.57 -22.26 11.67
N VAL A 8 5.86 -22.39 10.55
CA VAL A 8 6.31 -21.91 9.25
C VAL A 8 6.18 -20.39 9.29
N THR A 9 7.30 -19.69 9.36
CA THR A 9 7.30 -18.23 9.28
C THR A 9 6.92 -17.81 7.85
N PRO A 10 5.84 -17.06 7.64
CA PRO A 10 5.45 -16.63 6.30
C PRO A 10 6.49 -15.70 5.69
N THR A 11 6.60 -15.71 4.37
CA THR A 11 7.36 -14.70 3.63
C THR A 11 6.67 -13.33 3.78
N TYR A 12 7.39 -12.25 3.49
CA TYR A 12 6.82 -10.89 3.48
C TYR A 12 5.58 -10.81 2.56
N SER A 13 5.65 -11.39 1.36
CA SER A 13 4.56 -11.38 0.40
C SER A 13 3.32 -12.13 0.92
N GLU A 14 3.52 -13.29 1.55
CA GLU A 14 2.42 -14.07 2.14
C GLU A 14 1.78 -13.32 3.32
N ALA A 15 2.58 -12.70 4.18
CA ALA A 15 2.06 -11.90 5.29
C ALA A 15 1.27 -10.69 4.80
N PHE A 16 1.77 -9.98 3.78
CA PHE A 16 1.08 -8.86 3.16
C PHE A 16 -0.25 -9.30 2.53
N GLN A 17 -0.22 -10.38 1.74
CA GLN A 17 -1.44 -10.92 1.12
C GLN A 17 -2.48 -11.34 2.15
N SER A 18 -2.05 -11.95 3.26
CA SER A 18 -2.95 -12.37 4.34
C SER A 18 -3.63 -11.16 4.98
N GLY A 19 -2.84 -10.13 5.34
CA GLY A 19 -3.37 -8.91 5.95
C GLY A 19 -4.32 -8.16 5.01
N VAL A 20 -3.99 -8.06 3.72
CA VAL A 20 -4.87 -7.45 2.72
C VAL A 20 -6.18 -8.20 2.59
N ARG A 21 -6.16 -9.54 2.52
CA ARG A 21 -7.38 -10.36 2.46
C ARG A 21 -8.25 -10.18 3.69
N GLU A 22 -7.65 -10.19 4.87
CA GLU A 22 -8.36 -9.97 6.13
C GLU A 22 -9.09 -8.63 6.13
N GLU A 23 -8.39 -7.56 5.79
CA GLU A 23 -8.97 -6.23 5.77
C GLU A 23 -10.03 -6.04 4.67
N MET A 24 -9.81 -6.56 3.47
CA MET A 24 -10.81 -6.50 2.38
C MET A 24 -12.07 -7.34 2.68
N ASN A 25 -11.94 -8.40 3.46
CA ASN A 25 -13.10 -9.16 3.96
C ASN A 25 -13.86 -8.38 5.03
N ARG A 26 -13.14 -7.72 5.93
CA ARG A 26 -13.71 -6.92 7.02
C ARG A 26 -14.39 -5.64 6.52
N ASN A 27 -13.79 -4.98 5.52
CA ASN A 27 -14.29 -3.72 5.00
C ASN A 27 -14.34 -3.71 3.47
N LYS A 28 -15.55 -3.74 2.91
CA LYS A 28 -15.79 -3.76 1.45
C LYS A 28 -15.48 -2.43 0.75
N LYS A 29 -15.16 -1.36 1.50
CA LYS A 29 -14.71 -0.07 0.97
C LYS A 29 -13.21 -0.06 0.68
N ILE A 30 -12.46 -1.08 1.11
CA ILE A 30 -11.05 -1.26 0.78
C ILE A 30 -10.95 -1.76 -0.66
N PHE A 31 -10.08 -1.12 -1.44
CA PHE A 31 -9.70 -1.58 -2.78
C PHE A 31 -8.23 -1.29 -3.03
N ILE A 32 -7.63 -2.04 -3.94
CA ILE A 32 -6.24 -1.85 -4.38
C ILE A 32 -6.26 -1.27 -5.78
N ILE A 33 -5.42 -0.28 -6.05
CA ILE A 33 -5.16 0.27 -7.38
C ILE A 33 -3.64 0.31 -7.63
N GLY A 34 -3.23 -0.11 -8.82
CA GLY A 34 -1.82 -0.12 -9.21
C GLY A 34 -1.66 -0.69 -10.61
N THR A 35 -0.44 -0.89 -11.05
CA THR A 35 -0.12 -1.41 -12.39
C THR A 35 0.02 -2.93 -12.36
N ASP A 36 -0.58 -3.62 -13.33
CA ASP A 36 -0.51 -5.08 -13.54
C ASP A 36 -0.99 -5.92 -12.32
N LEU A 37 -1.95 -5.44 -11.55
CA LEU A 37 -2.42 -6.13 -10.35
C LEU A 37 -3.31 -7.33 -10.67
N VAL A 38 -4.17 -7.20 -11.70
CA VAL A 38 -5.22 -8.18 -11.99
C VAL A 38 -4.66 -9.49 -12.53
N GLU A 39 -3.86 -9.43 -13.58
CA GLU A 39 -3.31 -10.62 -14.22
C GLU A 39 -2.04 -11.13 -13.56
N ARG A 40 -1.09 -10.23 -13.27
CA ARG A 40 0.23 -10.57 -12.75
C ARG A 40 0.30 -10.59 -11.22
N GLY A 41 -0.63 -9.91 -10.55
CA GLY A 41 -0.60 -9.73 -9.10
C GLY A 41 0.41 -8.69 -8.65
N GLY A 42 0.70 -7.69 -9.50
CA GLY A 42 1.73 -6.69 -9.29
C GLY A 42 3.13 -7.16 -9.69
N HIS A 43 4.11 -6.27 -9.63
CA HIS A 43 5.46 -6.53 -10.14
C HIS A 43 6.16 -7.73 -9.46
N PHE A 44 5.94 -7.91 -8.16
CA PHE A 44 6.49 -9.02 -7.38
C PHE A 44 5.43 -10.09 -7.04
N ALA A 45 4.33 -10.16 -7.79
CA ALA A 45 3.20 -11.05 -7.50
C ALA A 45 2.65 -10.92 -6.06
N GLN A 46 2.85 -9.77 -5.43
CA GLN A 46 2.52 -9.50 -4.02
C GLN A 46 1.02 -9.45 -3.74
N VAL A 47 0.17 -9.34 -4.77
CA VAL A 47 -1.29 -9.41 -4.67
C VAL A 47 -1.87 -10.49 -5.57
N LYS A 48 -1.07 -11.48 -5.95
CA LYS A 48 -1.49 -12.59 -6.82
C LYS A 48 -2.69 -13.33 -6.23
N GLY A 49 -3.70 -13.54 -7.05
CA GLY A 49 -4.92 -14.25 -6.65
C GLY A 49 -5.97 -13.36 -5.97
N ILE A 50 -5.63 -12.17 -5.51
CA ILE A 50 -6.59 -11.29 -4.82
C ILE A 50 -7.66 -10.77 -5.79
N ALA A 51 -7.31 -10.48 -7.05
CA ALA A 51 -8.28 -10.05 -8.05
C ALA A 51 -9.32 -11.13 -8.38
N GLN A 52 -8.91 -12.40 -8.40
CA GLN A 52 -9.80 -13.53 -8.62
C GLN A 52 -10.75 -13.76 -7.44
N GLU A 53 -10.30 -13.45 -6.23
CA GLU A 53 -11.08 -13.61 -5.00
C GLU A 53 -12.07 -12.47 -4.78
N PHE A 54 -11.65 -11.21 -4.97
CA PHE A 54 -12.43 -10.01 -4.62
C PHE A 54 -13.04 -9.28 -5.83
N GLY A 55 -12.61 -9.62 -7.05
CA GLY A 55 -13.11 -9.05 -8.28
C GLY A 55 -12.57 -7.66 -8.60
N LEU A 56 -12.89 -7.19 -9.82
CA LEU A 56 -12.35 -5.94 -10.38
C LEU A 56 -12.88 -4.66 -9.70
N LYS A 57 -13.89 -4.77 -8.84
CA LYS A 57 -14.33 -3.61 -8.04
C LYS A 57 -13.36 -3.28 -6.92
N GLN A 58 -12.72 -4.30 -6.34
CA GLN A 58 -11.78 -4.15 -5.24
C GLN A 58 -10.31 -4.30 -5.65
N VAL A 59 -10.00 -4.79 -6.86
CA VAL A 59 -8.64 -4.80 -7.42
C VAL A 59 -8.69 -4.18 -8.81
N ARG A 60 -7.98 -3.08 -9.00
CA ARG A 60 -8.07 -2.26 -10.21
C ARG A 60 -6.70 -2.07 -10.82
N ASP A 61 -6.57 -2.39 -12.09
CA ASP A 61 -5.42 -1.99 -12.86
C ASP A 61 -5.50 -0.51 -13.25
N ALA A 62 -4.36 0.13 -13.24
CA ALA A 62 -4.16 1.49 -13.71
C ALA A 62 -3.03 1.52 -14.74
N PRO A 63 -3.05 2.45 -15.70
CA PRO A 63 -1.88 2.72 -16.52
C PRO A 63 -0.73 3.23 -15.64
N ILE A 64 0.50 3.15 -16.14
CA ILE A 64 1.69 3.71 -15.46
C ILE A 64 1.51 5.23 -15.37
N SER A 65 1.04 5.69 -14.21
CA SER A 65 0.74 7.10 -13.94
C SER A 65 0.59 7.28 -12.43
N GLU A 66 1.69 7.35 -11.71
CA GLU A 66 1.73 7.35 -10.25
C GLU A 66 0.98 8.53 -9.64
N ALA A 67 1.16 9.73 -10.20
CA ALA A 67 0.42 10.92 -9.76
C ALA A 67 -1.10 10.73 -9.91
N ALA A 68 -1.56 10.19 -11.04
CA ALA A 68 -2.97 9.93 -11.27
C ALA A 68 -3.51 8.84 -10.34
N MET A 69 -2.73 7.78 -10.05
CA MET A 69 -3.12 6.74 -9.11
C MET A 69 -3.28 7.28 -7.69
N ILE A 70 -2.32 8.10 -7.23
CA ILE A 70 -2.41 8.75 -5.91
C ILE A 70 -3.61 9.70 -5.86
N ALA A 71 -3.79 10.56 -6.86
CA ALA A 71 -4.92 11.49 -6.92
C ALA A 71 -6.28 10.77 -6.92
N ALA A 72 -6.39 9.68 -7.69
CA ALA A 72 -7.61 8.86 -7.71
C ALA A 72 -7.88 8.18 -6.36
N GLY A 73 -6.83 7.62 -5.74
CA GLY A 73 -6.91 7.05 -4.40
C GLY A 73 -7.34 8.09 -3.37
N MET A 74 -6.71 9.25 -3.37
CA MET A 74 -7.02 10.36 -2.48
C MET A 74 -8.48 10.83 -2.65
N GLY A 75 -8.93 11.02 -3.89
CA GLY A 75 -10.32 11.36 -4.17
C GLY A 75 -11.29 10.31 -3.64
N ALA A 76 -11.02 9.02 -3.86
CA ALA A 76 -11.84 7.94 -3.33
C ALA A 76 -11.85 7.91 -1.80
N ALA A 77 -10.70 8.17 -1.16
CA ALA A 77 -10.60 8.26 0.30
C ALA A 77 -11.47 9.39 0.87
N MET A 78 -11.45 10.56 0.24
CA MET A 78 -12.29 11.70 0.63
C MET A 78 -13.81 11.39 0.53
N TYR A 79 -14.19 10.43 -0.31
CA TYR A 79 -15.57 9.91 -0.44
C TYR A 79 -15.83 8.67 0.44
N GLY A 80 -14.93 8.37 1.38
CA GLY A 80 -15.15 7.35 2.40
C GLY A 80 -14.78 5.93 1.95
N CYS A 81 -13.98 5.78 0.90
CA CYS A 81 -13.28 4.54 0.59
C CYS A 81 -11.95 4.45 1.37
N HIS A 82 -11.34 3.28 1.37
CA HIS A 82 -10.03 3.02 1.98
C HIS A 82 -9.09 2.40 0.93
N PRO A 83 -8.55 3.21 0.01
CA PRO A 83 -7.70 2.70 -1.06
C PRO A 83 -6.30 2.33 -0.59
N ILE A 84 -5.75 1.30 -1.21
CA ILE A 84 -4.34 0.95 -1.18
C ILE A 84 -3.79 1.25 -2.57
N VAL A 85 -2.91 2.23 -2.69
CA VAL A 85 -2.24 2.56 -3.96
C VAL A 85 -0.88 1.88 -3.99
N ASP A 86 -0.69 0.97 -4.91
CA ASP A 86 0.58 0.24 -5.10
C ASP A 86 1.40 0.91 -6.20
N LEU A 87 2.52 1.51 -5.81
CA LEU A 87 3.46 2.19 -6.71
C LEU A 87 4.56 1.26 -7.26
N ASN A 88 4.54 -0.03 -6.90
CA ASN A 88 5.61 -0.99 -7.15
C ASN A 88 6.92 -0.61 -6.45
N PHE A 89 7.64 0.42 -6.91
CA PHE A 89 8.88 0.91 -6.33
C PHE A 89 8.71 2.31 -5.74
N ILE A 90 9.43 2.57 -4.63
CA ILE A 90 9.41 3.89 -3.99
C ILE A 90 9.97 4.99 -4.92
N ASP A 91 10.86 4.61 -5.83
CA ASP A 91 11.46 5.49 -6.85
C ASP A 91 10.40 6.22 -7.67
N PHE A 92 9.30 5.54 -7.98
CA PHE A 92 8.21 6.10 -8.78
C PHE A 92 7.34 7.10 -8.02
N SER A 93 7.46 7.14 -6.70
CA SER A 93 6.81 8.17 -5.89
C SER A 93 7.30 9.57 -6.21
N LEU A 94 8.53 9.71 -6.76
CA LEU A 94 9.09 11.01 -7.13
C LEU A 94 8.23 11.75 -8.17
N GLY A 95 7.58 11.00 -9.08
CA GLY A 95 6.64 11.56 -10.05
C GLY A 95 5.29 11.98 -9.46
N ALA A 96 5.01 11.65 -8.20
CA ALA A 96 3.76 11.91 -7.50
C ALA A 96 3.99 12.65 -6.17
N MET A 97 5.12 13.32 -6.01
CA MET A 97 5.49 13.96 -4.73
C MET A 97 4.55 15.10 -4.35
N ASP A 98 4.00 15.83 -5.32
CA ASP A 98 3.02 16.87 -5.01
C ASP A 98 1.73 16.27 -4.43
N GLU A 99 1.20 15.23 -5.05
CA GLU A 99 -0.01 14.53 -4.59
C GLU A 99 0.18 13.93 -3.20
N ILE A 100 1.37 13.42 -2.89
CA ILE A 100 1.68 12.83 -1.59
C ILE A 100 1.91 13.91 -0.53
N ILE A 101 2.86 14.83 -0.78
CA ILE A 101 3.36 15.77 0.22
C ILE A 101 2.47 16.99 0.39
N ASN A 102 1.99 17.58 -0.71
CA ASN A 102 1.21 18.80 -0.66
C ASN A 102 -0.29 18.55 -0.58
N GLN A 103 -0.77 17.41 -1.09
CA GLN A 103 -2.19 17.09 -1.10
C GLN A 103 -2.55 16.10 0.01
N ALA A 104 -2.22 14.82 -0.14
CA ALA A 104 -2.66 13.78 0.79
C ALA A 104 -2.25 14.06 2.24
N ALA A 105 -1.00 14.48 2.47
CA ALA A 105 -0.49 14.79 3.80
C ALA A 105 -1.18 15.98 4.47
N LYS A 106 -1.76 16.92 3.72
CA LYS A 106 -2.22 18.21 4.24
C LYS A 106 -3.72 18.45 4.16
N ILE A 107 -4.46 17.71 3.34
CA ILE A 107 -5.91 17.88 3.18
C ILE A 107 -6.64 17.78 4.51
N ARG A 108 -6.25 16.85 5.38
CA ARG A 108 -6.87 16.73 6.71
C ARG A 108 -6.72 18.02 7.53
N PHE A 109 -5.54 18.60 7.53
CA PHE A 109 -5.28 19.85 8.26
C PHE A 109 -5.96 21.06 7.62
N MET A 110 -5.94 21.15 6.29
CA MET A 110 -6.45 22.34 5.58
C MET A 110 -7.95 22.37 5.48
N PHE A 111 -8.61 21.22 5.33
CA PHE A 111 -10.03 21.14 4.99
C PHE A 111 -10.85 20.29 5.97
N ASP A 112 -10.22 19.79 7.03
CA ASP A 112 -10.83 18.84 8.00
C ASP A 112 -11.49 17.64 7.31
N ARG A 113 -10.87 17.14 6.23
CA ARG A 113 -11.34 15.98 5.47
C ARG A 113 -10.40 14.80 5.69
N PRO A 114 -10.89 13.67 6.22
CA PRO A 114 -10.07 12.49 6.36
C PRO A 114 -9.68 11.94 4.99
N VAL A 115 -8.44 11.51 4.86
CA VAL A 115 -7.91 10.84 3.66
C VAL A 115 -7.28 9.53 4.10
N PRO A 116 -8.08 8.49 4.41
CA PRO A 116 -7.58 7.18 4.80
C PRO A 116 -7.00 6.45 3.58
N LEU A 117 -5.81 6.86 3.16
CA LEU A 117 -5.07 6.37 2.01
C LEU A 117 -3.84 5.62 2.47
N VAL A 118 -3.64 4.42 1.96
CA VAL A 118 -2.39 3.66 2.11
C VAL A 118 -1.64 3.72 0.79
N ILE A 119 -0.39 4.16 0.82
CA ILE A 119 0.54 4.10 -0.31
C ILE A 119 1.55 3.02 0.00
N ARG A 120 1.63 2.03 -0.86
CA ARG A 120 2.58 0.93 -0.75
C ARG A 120 3.63 1.02 -1.85
N ALA A 121 4.89 0.81 -1.48
CA ALA A 121 5.99 0.73 -2.43
C ALA A 121 7.08 -0.20 -1.90
N THR A 122 7.90 -0.75 -2.79
CA THR A 122 9.09 -1.52 -2.44
C THR A 122 10.30 -0.58 -2.46
N SER A 123 11.16 -0.69 -1.45
CA SER A 123 12.32 0.18 -1.25
C SER A 123 13.59 -0.65 -1.08
N GLY A 124 14.73 -0.13 -1.48
CA GLY A 124 16.05 -0.69 -1.19
C GLY A 124 16.36 -2.04 -1.85
N VAL A 125 15.64 -2.42 -2.88
CA VAL A 125 15.81 -3.71 -3.57
C VAL A 125 16.78 -3.56 -4.73
N ALA A 126 17.93 -4.21 -4.67
CA ALA A 126 18.95 -4.20 -5.73
C ALA A 126 18.53 -5.09 -6.93
N LEU A 127 17.43 -4.73 -7.61
CA LEU A 127 16.91 -5.46 -8.76
C LEU A 127 16.81 -4.56 -9.99
N GLY A 128 17.79 -4.63 -10.86
CA GLY A 128 17.65 -4.18 -12.24
C GLY A 128 18.01 -2.73 -12.55
N GLY A 129 18.68 -2.01 -11.66
CA GLY A 129 19.19 -0.67 -12.00
C GLY A 129 19.04 0.35 -10.88
N ALA A 130 19.84 1.41 -10.93
CA ALA A 130 19.91 2.42 -9.88
C ALA A 130 18.56 3.13 -9.59
N HIS A 131 17.70 3.24 -10.59
CA HIS A 131 16.37 3.86 -10.47
C HIS A 131 15.25 2.93 -9.93
N HIS A 132 15.62 1.75 -9.43
CA HIS A 132 14.73 0.81 -8.73
C HIS A 132 15.30 0.38 -7.37
N CYS A 133 16.27 1.12 -6.83
CA CYS A 133 17.03 0.71 -5.65
C CYS A 133 17.16 1.83 -4.61
N ASN A 134 16.44 2.94 -4.78
CA ASN A 134 16.53 4.04 -3.82
C ASN A 134 15.85 3.70 -2.50
N SER A 135 16.34 4.31 -1.44
CA SER A 135 15.73 4.35 -0.12
C SER A 135 15.31 5.80 0.15
N LEU A 136 14.05 6.11 -0.14
CA LEU A 136 13.51 7.47 -0.11
C LEU A 136 12.64 7.74 1.13
N GLU A 137 12.66 6.84 2.11
CA GLU A 137 11.82 6.89 3.31
C GLU A 137 11.96 8.21 4.06
N SER A 138 13.15 8.82 4.03
CA SER A 138 13.42 10.09 4.70
C SER A 138 12.56 11.25 4.20
N PHE A 139 12.17 11.28 2.93
CA PHE A 139 11.28 12.30 2.38
C PHE A 139 9.90 12.25 3.03
N PHE A 140 9.40 11.04 3.25
CA PHE A 140 8.08 10.83 3.84
C PHE A 140 8.11 10.95 5.36
N ALA A 141 9.18 10.47 6.00
CA ALA A 141 9.38 10.62 7.45
C ALA A 141 9.48 12.09 7.88
N HIS A 142 10.02 12.95 7.03
CA HIS A 142 10.14 14.39 7.28
C HIS A 142 8.84 15.16 6.98
N THR A 143 7.86 14.55 6.36
CA THR A 143 6.62 15.21 5.93
C THR A 143 5.57 15.12 7.01
N ALA A 144 5.19 16.26 7.60
CA ALA A 144 4.08 16.31 8.55
C ALA A 144 2.75 15.91 7.89
N GLY A 145 1.98 15.08 8.59
CA GLY A 145 0.69 14.55 8.11
C GLY A 145 0.77 13.17 7.49
N LEU A 146 1.98 12.60 7.34
CA LEU A 146 2.17 11.21 6.92
C LEU A 146 2.58 10.33 8.11
N SER A 147 2.13 9.08 8.07
CA SER A 147 2.66 8.00 8.91
C SER A 147 3.46 7.05 8.04
N LEU A 148 4.71 6.81 8.39
CA LEU A 148 5.61 5.95 7.63
C LEU A 148 5.85 4.64 8.37
N GLY A 149 5.62 3.50 7.69
CA GLY A 149 6.02 2.18 8.13
C GLY A 149 7.04 1.57 7.15
N ALA A 150 8.22 1.21 7.63
CA ALA A 150 9.22 0.48 6.85
C ALA A 150 9.38 -0.93 7.43
N TYR A 151 8.97 -1.94 6.68
CA TYR A 151 8.93 -3.33 7.13
C TYR A 151 9.96 -4.17 6.39
N ARG A 152 10.88 -4.76 7.14
CA ARG A 152 11.94 -5.65 6.59
C ARG A 152 11.62 -7.14 6.74
N TRP A 153 10.68 -7.49 7.64
CA TRP A 153 10.36 -8.86 8.04
C TRP A 153 8.85 -9.11 7.98
N ALA A 154 8.45 -10.31 7.64
CA ALA A 154 7.05 -10.70 7.56
C ALA A 154 6.26 -10.44 8.86
N PHE A 155 6.90 -10.63 10.00
CA PHE A 155 6.29 -10.38 11.30
C PHE A 155 5.90 -8.91 11.52
N SER A 156 6.70 -7.97 11.00
CA SER A 156 6.37 -6.53 11.09
C SER A 156 5.17 -6.15 10.22
N CYS A 157 4.91 -6.90 9.14
CA CYS A 157 3.80 -6.62 8.23
C CYS A 157 2.44 -6.98 8.86
N SER A 158 2.39 -7.99 9.73
CA SER A 158 1.16 -8.39 10.42
C SER A 158 0.66 -7.35 11.42
N SER A 159 1.54 -6.49 11.95
CA SER A 159 1.18 -5.39 12.85
C SER A 159 0.63 -4.16 12.11
N PHE A 160 0.65 -4.13 10.78
CA PHE A 160 0.09 -3.05 9.96
C PHE A 160 -1.44 -2.88 10.16
N ASN A 161 -2.12 -3.96 10.54
CA ASN A 161 -3.56 -3.96 10.78
C ASN A 161 -3.99 -3.04 11.93
N SER A 162 -3.10 -2.72 12.89
CA SER A 162 -3.44 -1.91 14.05
C SER A 162 -3.28 -0.39 13.83
N TYR A 163 -2.52 0.04 12.83
CA TYR A 163 -2.22 1.47 12.62
C TYR A 163 -3.01 2.12 11.48
N GLY A 164 -3.53 1.36 10.53
CA GLY A 164 -4.22 1.90 9.35
C GLY A 164 -5.68 2.27 9.57
N CYS A 165 -6.33 1.76 10.62
CA CYS A 165 -7.77 1.90 10.81
C CYS A 165 -8.18 2.65 12.09
N GLU A 166 -7.28 2.95 13.03
CA GLU A 166 -7.63 3.62 14.29
C GLU A 166 -7.41 5.14 14.28
N GLY A 167 -7.05 5.71 13.17
CA GLY A 167 -6.80 7.16 13.02
C GLY A 167 -8.05 8.01 12.75
N SER A 168 -9.24 7.60 13.17
CA SER A 168 -10.46 8.38 13.01
C SER A 168 -11.22 8.53 14.33
N ASN A 169 -10.67 9.35 15.23
CA ASN A 169 -11.45 10.08 16.24
C ASN A 169 -10.94 11.51 16.34
#